data_203f7fe3e799055f8312c13be379894c
#
_entry.id   203f7fe3e799055f8312c13be379894c
#
_cell.length_a   1.000
_cell.length_b   1.000
_cell.length_c   1.000
_cell.angle_alpha   90.00
_cell.angle_beta   90.00
_cell.angle_gamma   90.00
#
_symmetry.space_group_name_H-M   'P 1'
#
loop_
_entity.id
_entity.type
_entity.pdbx_description
1 polymer ?
#
loop_
_entity_poly.entity_id
_entity_poly.type
_entity_poly.pdbx_seq_one_letter_code
_entity_poly.pdbx_strand_id
1 'polypeptide(L)'
;ARLFKQFSRAVGDRNAEKMEKALQEILVGGSYLNLVDENSYILVVMTLLRGLISDYDVRTEVEQGNGRTDLFLRPLSSNKVPMILEFKKVDSEKDLVPATEEAIRQIRDKRYALGMPSDTVLIGMAFWGKVPKVLIGNANR
;
A
#
# COMPACT_ATOMS: atom_id res chain seq x y z
N ALA A 1 -12.17 -7.55 12.93
CA ALA A 1 -11.49 -6.62 13.84
C ALA A 1 -10.06 -7.05 14.14
N ARG A 2 -9.83 -8.34 14.40
CA ARG A 2 -8.48 -8.84 14.69
C ARG A 2 -7.51 -8.63 13.52
N LEU A 3 -7.95 -8.97 12.31
CA LEU A 3 -7.11 -8.83 11.13
C LEU A 3 -6.85 -7.37 10.78
N PHE A 4 -7.83 -6.49 11.02
CA PHE A 4 -7.66 -5.05 10.83
C PHE A 4 -6.54 -4.51 11.74
N LYS A 5 -6.57 -4.91 13.02
CA LYS A 5 -5.55 -4.50 13.97
C LYS A 5 -4.18 -5.04 13.60
N GLN A 6 -4.12 -6.30 13.16
CA GLN A 6 -2.86 -6.91 12.75
C GLN A 6 -2.27 -6.17 11.54
N PHE A 7 -3.10 -5.84 10.56
CA PHE A 7 -2.63 -5.13 9.38
C PHE A 7 -2.13 -3.73 9.74
N SER A 8 -2.92 -2.97 10.49
CA SER A 8 -2.53 -1.61 10.90
C SER A 8 -1.24 -1.61 11.71
N ARG A 9 -1.09 -2.58 12.61
CA ARG A 9 0.15 -2.71 13.39
C ARG A 9 1.34 -3.04 12.49
N ALA A 10 1.14 -3.93 11.51
CA ALA A 10 2.20 -4.28 10.58
C ALA A 10 2.64 -3.08 9.74
N VAL A 11 1.71 -2.23 9.33
CA VAL A 11 2.04 -1.00 8.61
C VAL A 11 2.86 -0.08 9.51
N GLY A 12 2.42 0.14 10.73
CA GLY A 12 3.13 0.99 11.67
C GLY A 12 4.53 0.47 12.00
N ASP A 13 4.70 -0.85 12.07
CA ASP A 13 5.97 -1.50 12.33
C ASP A 13 6.82 -1.67 11.06
N ARG A 14 6.30 -1.29 9.91
CA ARG A 14 6.97 -1.44 8.61
C ARG A 14 7.40 -2.90 8.38
N ASN A 15 6.49 -3.83 8.68
CA ASN A 15 6.76 -5.26 8.56
C ASN A 15 6.01 -5.83 7.35
N ALA A 16 6.73 -5.97 6.23
CA ALA A 16 6.14 -6.41 4.97
C ALA A 16 5.52 -7.81 5.06
N GLU A 17 6.20 -8.74 5.72
CA GLU A 17 5.72 -10.11 5.83
C GLU A 17 4.41 -10.20 6.61
N LYS A 18 4.30 -9.45 7.70
CA LYS A 18 3.07 -9.42 8.48
C LYS A 18 1.95 -8.70 7.75
N MET A 19 2.27 -7.69 6.95
CA MET A 19 1.29 -7.04 6.09
C MET A 19 0.74 -8.04 5.08
N GLU A 20 1.61 -8.79 4.41
CA GLU A 20 1.20 -9.81 3.44
C GLU A 20 0.31 -10.86 4.07
N LYS A 21 0.69 -11.35 5.24
CA LYS A 21 -0.06 -12.39 5.92
C LYS A 21 -1.48 -11.92 6.26
N ALA A 22 -1.59 -10.74 6.84
CA ALA A 22 -2.90 -10.19 7.20
C ALA A 22 -3.75 -9.93 5.96
N LEU A 23 -3.15 -9.36 4.91
CA LEU A 23 -3.86 -9.12 3.65
C LEU A 23 -4.34 -10.41 3.02
N GLN A 24 -3.51 -11.44 2.99
CA GLN A 24 -3.90 -12.71 2.38
C GLN A 24 -5.07 -13.34 3.10
N GLU A 25 -5.05 -13.33 4.43
CA GLU A 25 -6.16 -13.87 5.21
C GLU A 25 -7.45 -13.11 4.94
N ILE A 26 -7.37 -11.78 4.81
CA ILE A 26 -8.54 -10.95 4.52
C ILE A 26 -9.08 -11.24 3.12
N LEU A 27 -8.20 -11.31 2.13
CA LEU A 27 -8.60 -11.54 0.74
C LEU A 27 -9.20 -12.94 0.57
N VAL A 28 -8.60 -13.94 1.19
CA VAL A 28 -9.11 -15.32 1.11
C VAL A 28 -10.46 -15.43 1.81
N GLY A 29 -10.64 -14.75 2.95
CA GLY A 29 -11.89 -14.79 3.70
C GLY A 29 -13.02 -13.98 3.08
N GLY A 30 -12.70 -13.07 2.15
CA GLY A 30 -13.68 -12.20 1.52
C GLY A 30 -14.18 -12.72 0.19
N SER A 31 -14.88 -13.85 0.18
CA SER A 31 -15.35 -14.46 -1.06
C SER A 31 -16.31 -13.55 -1.84
N TYR A 32 -16.90 -12.56 -1.17
CA TYR A 32 -17.80 -11.59 -1.79
C TYR A 32 -17.05 -10.46 -2.51
N LEU A 33 -15.73 -10.38 -2.36
CA LEU A 33 -14.95 -9.31 -2.97
C LEU A 33 -14.82 -9.52 -4.47
N ASN A 34 -15.06 -8.44 -5.22
CA ASN A 34 -14.90 -8.43 -6.67
C ASN A 34 -13.59 -7.72 -7.02
N LEU A 35 -12.51 -8.49 -7.08
CA LEU A 35 -11.16 -7.95 -7.26
C LEU A 35 -10.80 -7.95 -8.75
N VAL A 36 -11.27 -6.96 -9.47
CA VAL A 36 -11.11 -6.91 -10.93
C VAL A 36 -9.98 -5.98 -11.39
N ASP A 37 -9.65 -4.95 -10.60
CA ASP A 37 -8.63 -3.97 -10.99
C ASP A 37 -7.90 -3.43 -9.77
N GLU A 38 -6.95 -2.53 -10.01
CA GLU A 38 -6.15 -1.94 -8.92
C GLU A 38 -7.02 -1.18 -7.92
N ASN A 39 -8.07 -0.51 -8.40
CA ASN A 39 -8.95 0.25 -7.50
C ASN A 39 -9.67 -0.65 -6.51
N SER A 40 -10.01 -1.87 -6.90
CA SER A 40 -10.65 -2.83 -5.99
C SER A 40 -9.76 -3.12 -4.79
N TYR A 41 -8.47 -3.33 -5.03
CA TYR A 41 -7.51 -3.61 -3.95
C TYR A 41 -7.28 -2.38 -3.08
N ILE A 42 -7.24 -1.20 -3.69
CA ILE A 42 -7.07 0.06 -2.95
C ILE A 42 -8.20 0.22 -1.93
N LEU A 43 -9.44 -0.06 -2.32
CA LEU A 43 -10.59 0.05 -1.42
C LEU A 43 -10.47 -0.89 -0.23
N VAL A 44 -9.99 -2.12 -0.46
CA VAL A 44 -9.76 -3.07 0.63
C VAL A 44 -8.72 -2.51 1.60
N VAL A 45 -7.58 -2.06 1.07
CA VAL A 45 -6.50 -1.55 1.90
C VAL A 45 -6.92 -0.31 2.66
N MET A 46 -7.64 0.62 2.00
CA MET A 46 -8.14 1.82 2.68
C MET A 46 -9.04 1.48 3.87
N THR A 47 -9.91 0.49 3.69
CA THR A 47 -10.78 0.04 4.78
C THR A 47 -9.94 -0.49 5.95
N LEU A 48 -8.88 -1.24 5.64
CA LEU A 48 -8.01 -1.80 6.67
C LEU A 48 -7.19 -0.74 7.39
N LEU A 49 -6.90 0.38 6.73
CA LEU A 49 -6.09 1.44 7.32
C LEU A 49 -6.88 2.33 8.29
N ARG A 50 -8.15 2.04 8.51
CA ARG A 50 -8.97 2.79 9.49
C ARG A 50 -8.34 2.81 10.87
N GLY A 51 -7.55 1.79 11.22
CA GLY A 51 -6.85 1.75 12.50
C GLY A 51 -5.77 2.82 12.63
N LEU A 52 -5.39 3.48 11.53
CA LEU A 52 -4.37 4.53 11.54
C LEU A 52 -4.94 5.94 11.41
N ILE A 53 -6.27 6.08 11.38
CA ILE A 53 -6.91 7.39 11.14
C ILE A 53 -6.54 8.41 12.21
N SER A 54 -6.33 7.98 13.47
CA SER A 54 -5.97 8.91 14.53
C SER A 54 -4.57 9.50 14.35
N ASP A 55 -3.70 8.81 13.62
CA ASP A 55 -2.30 9.22 13.42
C ASP A 55 -2.04 9.82 12.05
N TYR A 56 -2.90 9.51 11.07
CA TYR A 56 -2.68 9.86 9.67
C TYR A 56 -3.94 10.34 9.00
N ASP A 57 -3.75 11.29 8.09
CA ASP A 57 -4.77 11.65 7.11
C ASP A 57 -4.53 10.77 5.89
N VAL A 58 -5.48 9.88 5.59
CA VAL A 58 -5.34 8.90 4.51
C VAL A 58 -6.04 9.44 3.27
N ARG A 59 -5.30 9.61 2.17
CA ARG A 59 -5.82 10.18 0.93
C ARG A 59 -5.43 9.33 -0.27
N THR A 60 -6.33 9.34 -1.27
CA THR A 60 -6.01 8.76 -2.57
C THR A 60 -5.62 9.85 -3.55
N GLU A 61 -4.66 9.53 -4.42
CA GLU A 61 -4.29 10.36 -5.56
C GLU A 61 -4.59 9.57 -6.82
N VAL A 62 -5.33 10.18 -7.74
CA VAL A 62 -5.64 9.58 -9.03
C VAL A 62 -4.96 10.38 -10.11
N GLU A 63 -4.06 9.77 -10.86
CA GLU A 63 -3.43 10.40 -12.02
C GLU A 63 -4.39 10.35 -13.19
N GLN A 64 -4.72 11.53 -13.72
CA GLN A 64 -5.59 11.60 -14.87
C GLN A 64 -4.89 11.04 -16.09
N GLY A 65 -5.63 10.27 -16.86
CA GLY A 65 -5.19 9.79 -18.16
C GLY A 65 -4.62 8.38 -18.16
N ASN A 66 -4.02 7.92 -17.08
CA ASN A 66 -3.43 6.57 -17.06
C ASN A 66 -4.00 5.65 -15.99
N GLY A 67 -4.97 6.12 -15.22
CA GLY A 67 -5.65 5.28 -14.23
C GLY A 67 -4.84 4.88 -13.02
N ARG A 68 -3.68 5.48 -12.82
CA ARG A 68 -2.83 5.16 -11.67
C ARG A 68 -3.36 5.84 -10.43
N THR A 69 -3.36 5.10 -9.32
CA THR A 69 -3.83 5.60 -8.04
C THR A 69 -2.81 5.28 -6.96
N ASP A 70 -2.44 6.29 -6.19
CA ASP A 70 -1.58 6.12 -5.02
C ASP A 70 -2.38 6.39 -3.77
N LEU A 71 -1.91 5.85 -2.67
CA LEU A 71 -2.49 6.11 -1.37
C LEU A 71 -1.45 6.83 -0.53
N PHE A 72 -1.82 7.99 0.00
CA PHE A 72 -0.93 8.81 0.82
C PHE A 72 -1.39 8.77 2.27
N LEU A 73 -0.45 8.53 3.17
CA LEU A 73 -0.67 8.63 4.59
C LEU A 73 0.14 9.82 5.09
N ARG A 74 -0.55 10.93 5.33
CA ARG A 74 0.10 12.15 5.80
C ARG A 74 -0.01 12.20 7.32
N PRO A 75 1.13 12.35 8.03
CA PRO A 75 1.10 12.37 9.50
C PRO A 75 0.30 13.55 10.02
N LEU A 76 -0.45 13.30 11.09
CA LEU A 76 -1.16 14.36 11.82
C LEU A 76 -0.33 14.89 12.97
N SER A 77 0.84 14.30 13.25
CA SER A 77 1.73 14.75 14.30
C SER A 77 3.18 14.64 13.81
N SER A 78 4.07 15.42 14.42
CA SER A 78 5.46 15.51 13.99
C SER A 78 6.30 14.27 14.31
N ASN A 79 5.79 13.36 15.15
CA ASN A 79 6.53 12.16 15.53
C ASN A 79 6.23 10.96 14.64
N LYS A 80 5.48 11.16 13.56
CA LYS A 80 5.17 10.11 12.58
C LYS A 80 5.78 10.49 11.24
N VAL A 81 6.08 9.49 10.42
CA VAL A 81 6.63 9.73 9.09
C VAL A 81 5.56 9.51 8.02
N PRO A 82 5.62 10.25 6.91
CA PRO A 82 4.66 10.02 5.82
C PRO A 82 4.91 8.69 5.14
N MET A 83 3.85 8.15 4.54
CA MET A 83 3.92 6.90 3.79
C MET A 83 3.20 7.06 2.46
N ILE A 84 3.72 6.43 1.43
CA ILE A 84 3.08 6.38 0.12
C ILE A 84 2.96 4.92 -0.28
N LEU A 85 1.77 4.52 -0.69
CA LEU A 85 1.52 3.17 -1.18
C LEU A 85 1.15 3.22 -2.65
N GLU A 86 1.72 2.34 -3.45
CA GLU A 86 1.31 2.16 -4.84
C GLU A 86 0.92 0.71 -5.08
N PHE A 87 -0.11 0.50 -5.90
CA PHE A 87 -0.77 -0.77 -6.08
C PHE A 87 -0.62 -1.24 -7.53
N LYS A 88 -0.32 -2.53 -7.69
CA LYS A 88 -0.20 -3.18 -8.98
C LYS A 88 -1.01 -4.46 -8.98
N LYS A 89 -1.76 -4.69 -10.05
CA LYS A 89 -2.42 -5.97 -10.28
C LYS A 89 -1.64 -6.72 -11.34
N VAL A 90 -1.34 -7.99 -11.09
CA VAL A 90 -0.60 -8.81 -12.05
C VAL A 90 -1.40 -10.06 -12.41
N ASP A 91 -1.03 -10.69 -13.52
CA ASP A 91 -1.77 -11.82 -14.07
C ASP A 91 -1.11 -13.16 -13.79
N SER A 92 0.09 -13.16 -13.17
CA SER A 92 0.74 -14.40 -12.77
C SER A 92 1.61 -14.17 -11.55
N GLU A 93 1.87 -15.26 -10.82
CA GLU A 93 2.65 -15.21 -9.58
C GLU A 93 4.07 -14.68 -9.82
N LYS A 94 4.67 -15.06 -10.92
CA LYS A 94 6.05 -14.65 -11.24
C LYS A 94 6.21 -13.14 -11.40
N ASP A 95 5.12 -12.42 -11.63
CA ASP A 95 5.15 -10.98 -11.84
C ASP A 95 5.00 -10.19 -10.55
N LEU A 96 4.72 -10.85 -9.42
CA LEU A 96 4.48 -10.16 -8.15
C LEU A 96 5.69 -9.35 -7.68
N VAL A 97 6.84 -9.99 -7.55
CA VAL A 97 8.04 -9.30 -7.05
C VAL A 97 8.46 -8.17 -7.99
N PRO A 98 8.58 -8.40 -9.32
CA PRO A 98 8.91 -7.29 -10.23
C PRO A 98 7.93 -6.13 -10.14
N ALA A 99 6.64 -6.40 -9.93
CA ALA A 99 5.64 -5.34 -9.84
C ALA A 99 5.83 -4.50 -8.57
N THR A 100 6.18 -5.12 -7.43
CA THR A 100 6.46 -4.34 -6.22
C THR A 100 7.69 -3.47 -6.40
N GLU A 101 8.71 -3.97 -7.09
CA GLU A 101 9.92 -3.21 -7.36
C GLU A 101 9.63 -2.02 -8.28
N GLU A 102 8.79 -2.24 -9.30
CA GLU A 102 8.36 -1.16 -10.18
C GLU A 102 7.57 -0.12 -9.41
N ALA A 103 6.68 -0.57 -8.53
CA ALA A 103 5.89 0.35 -7.69
C ALA A 103 6.80 1.24 -6.85
N ILE A 104 7.82 0.67 -6.21
CA ILE A 104 8.77 1.45 -5.41
C ILE A 104 9.49 2.47 -6.26
N ARG A 105 9.93 2.08 -7.47
CA ARG A 105 10.60 3.00 -8.39
C ARG A 105 9.71 4.18 -8.74
N GLN A 106 8.45 3.90 -9.07
CA GLN A 106 7.49 4.94 -9.46
C GLN A 106 7.18 5.87 -8.30
N ILE A 107 7.01 5.33 -7.09
CA ILE A 107 6.76 6.15 -5.91
C ILE A 107 7.98 7.05 -5.61
N ARG A 108 9.19 6.50 -5.75
CA ARG A 108 10.41 7.24 -5.47
C ARG A 108 10.54 8.46 -6.38
N ASP A 109 10.27 8.28 -7.66
CA ASP A 109 10.31 9.38 -8.62
C ASP A 109 9.24 10.43 -8.29
N LYS A 110 8.05 9.99 -7.95
CA LYS A 110 6.96 10.89 -7.58
C LYS A 110 7.29 11.65 -6.30
N ARG A 111 7.81 10.96 -5.28
CA ARG A 111 8.22 11.59 -4.03
C ARG A 111 9.23 12.70 -4.29
N TYR A 112 10.22 12.44 -5.14
CA TYR A 112 11.24 13.41 -5.50
C TYR A 112 10.62 14.62 -6.18
N ALA A 113 9.74 14.37 -7.16
CA ALA A 113 9.09 15.44 -7.91
C ALA A 113 8.21 16.32 -7.02
N LEU A 114 7.59 15.74 -5.98
CA LEU A 114 6.72 16.47 -5.06
C LEU A 114 7.47 17.09 -3.89
N GLY A 115 8.79 16.87 -3.77
CA GLY A 115 9.57 17.41 -2.68
C GLY A 115 9.20 16.85 -1.32
N MET A 116 8.73 15.61 -1.25
CA MET A 116 8.34 15.00 0.00
C MET A 116 9.56 14.67 0.86
N PRO A 117 9.40 14.60 2.21
CA PRO A 117 10.51 14.35 3.11
C PRO A 117 11.29 13.08 2.76
N SER A 118 12.60 13.12 3.03
CA SER A 118 13.49 12.00 2.72
C SER A 118 13.23 10.76 3.56
N ASP A 119 12.56 10.90 4.71
CA ASP A 119 12.21 9.76 5.57
C ASP A 119 10.87 9.14 5.21
N THR A 120 10.23 9.59 4.11
CA THR A 120 8.97 9.01 3.64
C THR A 120 9.12 7.52 3.38
N VAL A 121 8.20 6.73 3.91
CA VAL A 121 8.20 5.28 3.71
C VAL A 121 7.45 4.96 2.41
N LEU A 122 8.06 4.16 1.56
CA LEU A 122 7.50 3.77 0.27
C LEU A 122 7.02 2.31 0.38
N ILE A 123 5.76 2.07 0.04
CA ILE A 123 5.19 0.72 0.12
C ILE A 123 4.63 0.35 -1.24
N GLY A 124 5.25 -0.64 -1.87
CA GLY A 124 4.75 -1.20 -3.12
C GLY A 124 3.96 -2.46 -2.81
N MET A 125 2.75 -2.56 -3.34
CA MET A 125 1.90 -3.72 -3.19
C MET A 125 1.50 -4.26 -4.54
N ALA A 126 1.67 -5.56 -4.73
CA ALA A 126 1.22 -6.23 -5.93
C ALA A 126 0.26 -7.34 -5.54
N PHE A 127 -0.71 -7.61 -6.41
CA PHE A 127 -1.74 -8.60 -6.15
C PHE A 127 -1.93 -9.50 -7.37
N TRP A 128 -1.93 -10.80 -7.11
CA TRP A 128 -2.31 -11.81 -8.08
C TRP A 128 -3.52 -12.54 -7.47
N GLY A 129 -4.72 -12.13 -7.90
CA GLY A 129 -5.93 -12.64 -7.26
C GLY A 129 -5.93 -12.34 -5.76
N LYS A 130 -5.94 -13.37 -4.93
CA LYS A 130 -5.95 -13.22 -3.48
C LYS A 130 -4.56 -13.35 -2.85
N VAL A 131 -3.52 -13.29 -3.68
CA VAL A 131 -2.13 -13.40 -3.21
C VAL A 131 -1.49 -12.02 -3.27
N PRO A 132 -1.17 -11.42 -2.12
CA PRO A 132 -0.49 -10.13 -2.08
C PRO A 132 1.02 -10.31 -1.97
N LYS A 133 1.74 -9.29 -2.43
CA LYS A 133 3.17 -9.15 -2.19
C LYS A 133 3.44 -7.70 -1.78
N VAL A 134 4.27 -7.51 -0.77
CA VAL A 134 4.56 -6.17 -0.23
C VAL A 134 6.07 -5.95 -0.20
N LEU A 135 6.49 -4.80 -0.71
CA LEU A 135 7.87 -4.36 -0.62
C LEU A 135 7.88 -2.98 0.03
N ILE A 136 8.70 -2.82 1.07
CA ILE A 136 8.85 -1.54 1.74
C ILE A 136 10.21 -0.98 1.40
N GLY A 137 10.22 0.25 0.91
CA GLY A 137 11.43 0.94 0.52
C GLY A 137 11.61 2.24 1.26
N ASN A 138 12.80 2.80 1.10
CA ASN A 138 13.16 4.07 1.69
C ASN A 138 13.26 5.12 0.59
N ALA A 139 12.74 6.31 0.85
CA ALA A 139 12.73 7.40 -0.13
C ALA A 139 14.13 7.87 -0.50
N ASN A 140 15.12 7.61 0.34
CA ASN A 140 16.51 8.03 0.11
C ASN A 140 17.23 7.20 -0.95
N ARG A 141 16.58 6.22 -1.53
CA ARG A 141 17.25 5.30 -2.48
C ARG A 141 16.65 5.41 -3.85
#